data_4c88180bb79efc1f1c40ec50f4be08f9
#
_entry.id   4c88180bb79efc1f1c40ec50f4be08f9
#
_cell.length_a   1.000
_cell.length_b   1.000
_cell.length_c   1.000
_cell.angle_alpha   90.00
_cell.angle_beta   90.00
_cell.angle_gamma   90.00
#
_symmetry.space_group_name_H-M   'P 1'
#
loop_
_entity.id
_entity.type
_entity.pdbx_description
1 polymer ?
#
loop_
_entity_poly.entity_id
_entity_poly.type
_entity_poly.pdbx_seq_one_letter_code
_entity_poly.pdbx_strand_id
1 'polypeptide(L)'
;RFRYGMQVNSLGLTEQQPENNVYRILIEMLGVVLSKDARARAVQLPAWNEAMGLPRPWDQQWSLRLQQIVAYETDLLHFDDIFNGSEVIDEKVKNLKETAMKEFNHIQSIGGAVAAVESGYLKQELVNSQKERLKRINDKEQIVVGVNEFVETEESPLVSNDGGIETIDPKIENEQVKAVIDWRQNRDQK
;
A
#
# COMPACT_ATOMS: atom_id res chain seq x y z
N ARG A 1 8.56 -20.19 13.76
CA ARG A 1 7.41 -19.26 13.89
C ARG A 1 7.51 -18.19 12.81
N PHE A 2 6.48 -18.01 12.00
CA PHE A 2 6.47 -17.02 10.92
C PHE A 2 6.56 -15.59 11.51
N ARG A 3 7.42 -14.77 10.91
CA ARG A 3 7.63 -13.37 11.31
C ARG A 3 7.39 -12.49 10.07
N TYR A 4 6.58 -11.46 10.20
CA TYR A 4 6.23 -10.59 9.08
C TYR A 4 6.00 -9.16 9.57
N GLY A 5 6.12 -8.23 8.65
CA GLY A 5 5.63 -6.86 8.77
C GLY A 5 4.44 -6.66 7.85
N MET A 6 3.66 -5.63 8.12
CA MET A 6 2.57 -5.20 7.25
C MET A 6 2.91 -3.85 6.65
N GLN A 7 2.76 -3.73 5.35
CA GLN A 7 2.67 -2.44 4.67
C GLN A 7 1.19 -2.17 4.42
N VAL A 8 0.70 -1.01 4.82
CA VAL A 8 -0.68 -0.62 4.53
C VAL A 8 -0.84 -0.31 3.05
N ASN A 9 -2.08 -0.38 2.55
CA ASN A 9 -2.36 -0.39 1.13
C ASN A 9 -2.12 0.99 0.48
N SER A 10 -1.05 1.14 -0.29
CA SER A 10 -0.80 2.36 -1.07
C SER A 10 -1.64 2.46 -2.35
N LEU A 11 -2.21 1.35 -2.84
CA LEU A 11 -3.09 1.35 -4.03
C LEU A 11 -4.43 2.03 -3.79
N GLY A 12 -4.79 2.28 -2.54
CA GLY A 12 -5.98 3.05 -2.15
C GLY A 12 -5.77 4.56 -2.16
N LEU A 13 -4.52 5.03 -2.25
CA LEU A 13 -4.19 6.45 -2.26
C LEU A 13 -4.57 7.10 -3.60
N THR A 14 -4.93 8.38 -3.56
CA THR A 14 -5.37 9.14 -4.73
C THR A 14 -4.55 10.40 -4.92
N GLU A 15 -4.42 10.85 -6.17
CA GLU A 15 -3.84 12.14 -6.51
C GLU A 15 -4.81 13.28 -6.23
N GLN A 16 -6.13 13.00 -6.38
CA GLN A 16 -7.19 13.94 -6.11
C GLN A 16 -7.38 14.09 -4.62
N GLN A 17 -7.48 15.33 -4.14
CA GLN A 17 -7.62 15.66 -2.71
C GLN A 17 -6.62 14.84 -1.85
N PRO A 18 -5.30 15.00 -2.09
CA PRO A 18 -4.29 14.11 -1.54
C PRO A 18 -4.20 14.17 -0.01
N GLU A 19 -4.68 15.22 0.63
CA GLU A 19 -4.84 15.35 2.08
C GLU A 19 -5.71 14.24 2.68
N ASN A 20 -6.68 13.71 1.92
CA ASN A 20 -7.54 12.60 2.36
C ASN A 20 -6.75 11.30 2.53
N ASN A 21 -5.58 11.18 1.91
CA ASN A 21 -4.74 10.00 2.06
C ASN A 21 -4.23 9.81 3.48
N VAL A 22 -4.05 10.89 4.24
CA VAL A 22 -3.68 10.81 5.67
C VAL A 22 -4.71 10.02 6.46
N TYR A 23 -6.00 10.26 6.22
CA TYR A 23 -7.09 9.55 6.88
C TYR A 23 -7.18 8.08 6.44
N ARG A 24 -6.94 7.79 5.15
CA ARG A 24 -6.90 6.43 4.61
C ARG A 24 -5.78 5.62 5.28
N ILE A 25 -4.59 6.19 5.34
CA ILE A 25 -3.42 5.58 5.99
C ILE A 25 -3.69 5.35 7.49
N LEU A 26 -4.29 6.31 8.19
CA LEU A 26 -4.64 6.18 9.59
C LEU A 26 -5.61 5.01 9.84
N ILE A 27 -6.69 4.92 9.06
CA ILE A 27 -7.70 3.86 9.21
C ILE A 27 -7.08 2.48 8.97
N GLU A 28 -6.25 2.34 7.94
CA GLU A 28 -5.57 1.09 7.64
C GLU A 28 -4.54 0.71 8.71
N MET A 29 -3.78 1.70 9.22
CA MET A 29 -2.85 1.49 10.33
C MET A 29 -3.58 0.99 11.58
N LEU A 30 -4.72 1.58 11.93
CA LEU A 30 -5.52 1.14 13.07
C LEU A 30 -5.96 -0.32 12.92
N GLY A 31 -6.35 -0.74 11.71
CA GLY A 31 -6.66 -2.14 11.42
C GLY A 31 -5.51 -3.09 11.76
N VAL A 32 -4.27 -2.71 11.46
CA VAL A 32 -3.07 -3.50 11.78
C VAL A 32 -2.74 -3.47 13.27
N VAL A 33 -2.73 -2.28 13.87
CA VAL A 33 -2.32 -2.06 15.28
C VAL A 33 -3.28 -2.72 16.26
N LEU A 34 -4.57 -2.72 15.95
CA LEU A 34 -5.61 -3.28 16.81
C LEU A 34 -5.80 -4.79 16.63
N SER A 35 -5.28 -5.38 15.53
CA SER A 35 -5.27 -6.84 15.28
C SER A 35 -4.06 -7.51 15.91
N LYS A 36 -3.95 -7.49 17.24
CA LYS A 36 -2.74 -7.96 17.96
C LYS A 36 -2.49 -9.45 17.83
N ASP A 37 -3.53 -10.26 17.74
CA ASP A 37 -3.42 -11.70 17.57
C ASP A 37 -2.87 -12.11 16.21
N ALA A 38 -2.97 -11.23 15.21
CA ALA A 38 -2.31 -11.39 13.91
C ALA A 38 -0.78 -11.27 14.02
N ARG A 39 -0.24 -10.59 15.06
CA ARG A 39 1.19 -10.53 15.41
C ARG A 39 2.10 -9.95 14.33
N ALA A 40 1.64 -8.98 13.60
CA ALA A 40 2.52 -8.16 12.77
C ALA A 40 3.60 -7.52 13.64
N ARG A 41 4.87 -7.63 13.23
CA ARG A 41 6.00 -7.13 14.01
C ARG A 41 6.40 -5.71 13.67
N ALA A 42 5.98 -5.27 12.52
CA ALA A 42 6.22 -3.92 12.05
C ALA A 42 5.04 -3.51 11.17
N VAL A 43 4.75 -2.23 11.16
CA VAL A 43 3.84 -1.61 10.20
C VAL A 43 4.62 -0.55 9.42
N GLN A 44 4.51 -0.59 8.11
CA GLN A 44 5.03 0.42 7.22
C GLN A 44 3.87 1.24 6.67
N LEU A 45 3.98 2.56 6.76
CA LEU A 45 3.00 3.48 6.22
C LEU A 45 3.60 4.19 4.99
N PRO A 46 2.85 4.33 3.89
CA PRO A 46 3.25 5.16 2.75
C PRO A 46 3.23 6.63 3.15
N ALA A 47 3.89 7.47 2.37
CA ALA A 47 3.66 8.90 2.45
C ALA A 47 2.30 9.27 1.87
N TRP A 48 1.69 10.35 2.36
CA TRP A 48 0.36 10.80 1.89
C TRP A 48 0.33 11.10 0.38
N ASN A 49 1.47 11.52 -0.19
CA ASN A 49 1.64 11.87 -1.61
C ASN A 49 2.27 10.76 -2.47
N GLU A 50 2.35 9.53 -1.97
CA GLU A 50 2.97 8.41 -2.71
C GLU A 50 2.29 8.14 -4.07
N ALA A 51 0.98 8.40 -4.19
CA ALA A 51 0.25 8.27 -5.45
C ALA A 51 0.68 9.32 -6.51
N MET A 52 1.28 10.43 -6.08
CA MET A 52 1.69 11.53 -6.95
C MET A 52 3.13 11.38 -7.45
N GLY A 53 3.99 10.68 -6.70
CA GLY A 53 5.39 10.50 -7.05
C GLY A 53 6.30 10.31 -5.83
N LEU A 54 7.55 10.75 -5.95
CA LEU A 54 8.55 10.61 -4.90
C LEU A 54 8.26 11.56 -3.73
N PRO A 55 8.07 11.04 -2.50
CA PRO A 55 7.79 11.89 -1.35
C PRO A 55 9.05 12.64 -0.90
N ARG A 56 8.85 13.89 -0.50
CA ARG A 56 9.91 14.71 0.12
C ARG A 56 10.17 14.21 1.55
N PRO A 57 11.32 14.53 2.15
CA PRO A 57 11.66 14.07 3.51
C PRO A 57 10.60 14.40 4.58
N TRP A 58 9.96 15.57 4.51
CA TRP A 58 8.93 15.94 5.47
C TRP A 58 7.59 15.22 5.25
N ASP A 59 7.30 14.75 4.03
CA ASP A 59 6.09 13.97 3.75
C ASP A 59 6.13 12.63 4.47
N GLN A 60 7.29 11.98 4.54
CA GLN A 60 7.51 10.76 5.30
C GLN A 60 7.34 10.97 6.82
N GLN A 61 7.63 12.16 7.30
CA GLN A 61 7.47 12.48 8.72
C GLN A 61 6.01 12.35 9.19
N TRP A 62 5.02 12.63 8.35
CA TRP A 62 3.61 12.49 8.70
C TRP A 62 3.26 11.05 9.08
N SER A 63 3.74 10.09 8.32
CA SER A 63 3.53 8.66 8.60
C SER A 63 4.20 8.23 9.90
N LEU A 64 5.37 8.76 10.22
CA LEU A 64 6.02 8.56 11.52
C LEU A 64 5.23 9.20 12.66
N ARG A 65 4.71 10.41 12.46
CA ARG A 65 3.90 11.08 13.48
C ARG A 65 2.59 10.36 13.75
N LEU A 66 1.92 9.81 12.74
CA LEU A 66 0.73 8.96 12.94
C LEU A 66 1.02 7.81 13.92
N GLN A 67 2.12 7.08 13.71
CA GLN A 67 2.51 5.98 14.59
C GLN A 67 2.83 6.47 16.01
N GLN A 68 3.52 7.60 16.13
CA GLN A 68 3.88 8.18 17.42
C GLN A 68 2.65 8.68 18.19
N ILE A 69 1.70 9.32 17.52
CA ILE A 69 0.43 9.76 18.13
C ILE A 69 -0.32 8.56 18.70
N VAL A 70 -0.48 7.49 17.91
CA VAL A 70 -1.13 6.27 18.40
C VAL A 70 -0.38 5.68 19.60
N ALA A 71 0.96 5.68 19.57
CA ALA A 71 1.77 5.06 20.62
C ALA A 71 1.82 5.87 21.91
N TYR A 72 1.81 7.18 21.84
CA TYR A 72 2.11 8.06 22.98
C TYR A 72 0.94 8.92 23.45
N GLU A 73 -0.04 9.19 22.59
CA GLU A 73 -1.17 10.05 22.90
C GLU A 73 -2.48 9.26 23.08
N THR A 74 -2.44 7.94 22.87
CA THR A 74 -3.59 7.06 23.07
C THR A 74 -3.24 5.86 23.96
N ASP A 75 -4.25 5.17 24.48
CA ASP A 75 -4.10 3.94 25.23
C ASP A 75 -4.31 2.67 24.37
N LEU A 76 -4.42 2.80 23.06
CA LEU A 76 -4.70 1.71 22.11
C LEU A 76 -3.68 0.58 22.17
N LEU A 77 -2.44 0.87 22.60
CA LEU A 77 -1.40 -0.16 22.76
C LEU A 77 -1.59 -1.01 24.03
N HIS A 78 -2.41 -0.58 24.97
CA HIS A 78 -2.62 -1.27 26.25
C HIS A 78 -3.72 -2.33 26.19
N PHE A 79 -4.56 -2.31 25.16
CA PHE A 79 -5.62 -3.31 24.97
C PHE A 79 -5.09 -4.59 24.33
N ASP A 80 -5.76 -5.70 24.59
CA ASP A 80 -5.62 -6.92 23.82
C ASP A 80 -6.27 -6.76 22.44
N ASP A 81 -6.30 -7.83 21.63
CA ASP A 81 -6.94 -7.79 20.31
C ASP A 81 -8.43 -7.47 20.44
N ILE A 82 -8.84 -6.28 19.97
CA ILE A 82 -10.23 -5.83 20.06
C ILE A 82 -11.17 -6.54 19.10
N PHE A 83 -10.64 -7.25 18.11
CA PHE A 83 -11.42 -8.02 17.14
C PHE A 83 -11.67 -9.46 17.58
N ASN A 84 -11.01 -9.90 18.68
CA ASN A 84 -11.15 -11.24 19.19
C ASN A 84 -12.58 -11.50 19.67
N GLY A 85 -13.18 -12.61 19.20
CA GLY A 85 -14.57 -12.96 19.50
C GLY A 85 -15.63 -12.21 18.66
N SER A 86 -15.23 -11.44 17.65
CA SER A 86 -16.16 -10.85 16.69
C SER A 86 -16.56 -11.83 15.61
N GLU A 87 -17.79 -12.33 15.63
CA GLU A 87 -18.32 -13.24 14.62
C GLU A 87 -18.22 -12.67 13.20
N VAL A 88 -18.42 -11.36 13.04
CA VAL A 88 -18.32 -10.68 11.74
C VAL A 88 -16.88 -10.70 11.20
N ILE A 89 -15.90 -10.50 12.06
CA ILE A 89 -14.48 -10.55 11.67
C ILE A 89 -14.07 -11.99 11.38
N ASP A 90 -14.50 -12.94 12.20
CA ASP A 90 -14.20 -14.36 12.01
C ASP A 90 -14.76 -14.88 10.69
N GLU A 91 -15.99 -14.51 10.32
CA GLU A 91 -16.58 -14.85 9.02
C GLU A 91 -15.79 -14.23 7.85
N LYS A 92 -15.42 -12.96 7.94
CA LYS A 92 -14.57 -12.31 6.93
C LYS A 92 -13.22 -12.99 6.77
N VAL A 93 -12.55 -13.32 7.87
CA VAL A 93 -11.27 -14.03 7.87
C VAL A 93 -11.42 -15.41 7.23
N LYS A 94 -12.49 -16.15 7.56
CA LYS A 94 -12.80 -17.46 6.95
C LYS A 94 -12.96 -17.34 5.43
N ASN A 95 -13.78 -16.39 4.97
CA ASN A 95 -14.01 -16.17 3.55
C ASN A 95 -12.74 -15.79 2.78
N LEU A 96 -11.90 -14.94 3.37
CA LEU A 96 -10.60 -14.58 2.79
C LEU A 96 -9.66 -15.78 2.69
N LYS A 97 -9.58 -16.62 3.74
CA LYS A 97 -8.78 -17.85 3.73
C LYS A 97 -9.26 -18.83 2.67
N GLU A 98 -10.56 -19.05 2.56
CA GLU A 98 -11.14 -19.95 1.55
C GLU A 98 -10.84 -19.47 0.13
N THR A 99 -10.98 -18.17 -0.13
CA THR A 99 -10.66 -17.57 -1.44
C THR A 99 -9.17 -17.70 -1.76
N ALA A 100 -8.30 -17.39 -0.81
CA ALA A 100 -6.85 -17.53 -0.98
C ALA A 100 -6.44 -19.00 -1.23
N MET A 101 -7.07 -19.95 -0.52
CA MET A 101 -6.78 -21.37 -0.72
C MET A 101 -7.30 -21.92 -2.06
N LYS A 102 -8.40 -21.41 -2.58
CA LYS A 102 -8.87 -21.75 -3.94
C LYS A 102 -7.83 -21.33 -4.97
N GLU A 103 -7.35 -20.10 -4.89
CA GLU A 103 -6.32 -19.58 -5.79
C GLU A 103 -4.99 -20.35 -5.65
N PHE A 104 -4.55 -20.59 -4.44
CA PHE A 104 -3.36 -21.40 -4.17
C PHE A 104 -3.45 -22.79 -4.81
N ASN A 105 -4.56 -23.50 -4.60
CA ASN A 105 -4.77 -24.83 -5.17
C ASN A 105 -4.83 -24.79 -6.70
N HIS A 106 -5.43 -23.76 -7.27
CA HIS A 106 -5.46 -23.58 -8.72
C HIS A 106 -4.03 -23.41 -9.27
N ILE A 107 -3.23 -22.52 -8.68
CA ILE A 107 -1.82 -22.33 -9.07
C ILE A 107 -1.03 -23.64 -8.97
N GLN A 108 -1.25 -24.41 -7.90
CA GLN A 108 -0.60 -25.73 -7.78
C GLN A 108 -1.04 -26.68 -8.90
N SER A 109 -2.32 -26.68 -9.27
CA SER A 109 -2.86 -27.58 -10.30
C SER A 109 -2.32 -27.31 -11.71
N ILE A 110 -1.92 -26.05 -11.99
CA ILE A 110 -1.33 -25.66 -13.30
C ILE A 110 0.19 -25.80 -13.35
N GLY A 111 0.82 -26.36 -12.33
CA GLY A 111 2.26 -26.63 -12.28
C GLY A 111 3.06 -25.73 -11.34
N GLY A 112 2.38 -24.98 -10.46
CA GLY A 112 3.00 -24.12 -9.47
C GLY A 112 3.31 -22.71 -9.95
N ALA A 113 3.97 -21.93 -9.10
CA ALA A 113 4.17 -20.48 -9.33
C ALA A 113 4.98 -20.17 -10.61
N VAL A 114 5.99 -20.97 -10.94
CA VAL A 114 6.80 -20.74 -12.14
C VAL A 114 5.94 -20.92 -13.39
N ALA A 115 5.19 -22.01 -13.49
CA ALA A 115 4.28 -22.27 -14.62
C ALA A 115 3.18 -21.19 -14.73
N ALA A 116 2.66 -20.70 -13.60
CA ALA A 116 1.67 -19.62 -13.57
C ALA A 116 2.24 -18.28 -14.11
N VAL A 117 3.53 -18.00 -13.86
CA VAL A 117 4.21 -16.81 -14.44
C VAL A 117 4.47 -17.03 -15.93
N GLU A 118 5.06 -18.15 -16.32
CA GLU A 118 5.43 -18.45 -17.73
C GLU A 118 4.22 -18.52 -18.65
N SER A 119 3.09 -19.07 -18.18
CA SER A 119 1.84 -19.08 -18.92
C SER A 119 1.14 -17.72 -19.03
N GLY A 120 1.59 -16.70 -18.27
CA GLY A 120 0.96 -15.40 -18.20
C GLY A 120 -0.31 -15.37 -17.34
N TYR A 121 -0.65 -16.47 -16.65
CA TYR A 121 -1.85 -16.57 -15.81
C TYR A 121 -1.92 -15.43 -14.76
N LEU A 122 -0.85 -15.27 -13.96
CA LEU A 122 -0.84 -14.24 -12.91
C LEU A 122 -1.02 -12.82 -13.46
N LYS A 123 -0.41 -12.53 -14.62
CA LYS A 123 -0.57 -11.25 -15.30
C LYS A 123 -2.02 -11.03 -15.74
N GLN A 124 -2.66 -12.06 -16.29
CA GLN A 124 -4.04 -11.98 -16.75
C GLN A 124 -5.00 -11.74 -15.59
N GLU A 125 -4.82 -12.43 -14.45
CA GLU A 125 -5.65 -12.25 -13.26
C GLU A 125 -5.48 -10.85 -12.66
N LEU A 126 -4.27 -10.30 -12.66
CA LEU A 126 -4.01 -8.93 -12.24
C LEU A 126 -4.76 -7.91 -13.11
N VAL A 127 -4.71 -8.08 -14.44
CA VAL A 127 -5.43 -7.23 -15.39
C VAL A 127 -6.94 -7.34 -15.21
N ASN A 128 -7.46 -8.55 -15.03
CA ASN A 128 -8.89 -8.81 -14.81
C ASN A 128 -9.36 -8.11 -13.52
N SER A 129 -8.64 -8.27 -12.42
CA SER A 129 -8.95 -7.66 -11.13
C SER A 129 -8.96 -6.12 -11.21
N GLN A 130 -7.97 -5.54 -11.88
CA GLN A 130 -7.90 -4.08 -12.08
C GLN A 130 -9.05 -3.57 -12.94
N LYS A 131 -9.37 -4.26 -14.02
CA LYS A 131 -10.50 -3.93 -14.90
C LYS A 131 -11.83 -3.95 -14.15
N GLU A 132 -12.05 -4.96 -13.32
CA GLU A 132 -13.26 -5.06 -12.50
C GLU A 132 -13.34 -3.95 -11.46
N ARG A 133 -12.23 -3.64 -10.79
CA ARG A 133 -12.16 -2.52 -9.85
C ARG A 133 -12.50 -1.19 -10.53
N LEU A 134 -11.89 -0.90 -11.69
CA LEU A 134 -12.17 0.32 -12.45
C LEU A 134 -13.62 0.40 -12.88
N LYS A 135 -14.21 -0.73 -13.31
CA LYS A 135 -15.62 -0.80 -13.66
C LYS A 135 -16.50 -0.41 -12.47
N ARG A 136 -16.30 -0.99 -11.29
CA ARG A 136 -17.06 -0.65 -10.08
C ARG A 136 -16.95 0.82 -9.70
N ILE A 137 -15.77 1.43 -9.87
CA ILE A 137 -15.56 2.86 -9.62
C ILE A 137 -16.32 3.69 -10.65
N ASN A 138 -16.24 3.35 -11.94
CA ASN A 138 -16.94 4.07 -13.01
C ASN A 138 -18.47 3.97 -12.90
N ASP A 139 -18.97 2.80 -12.52
CA ASP A 139 -20.40 2.53 -12.34
C ASP A 139 -20.92 3.04 -10.98
N LYS A 140 -20.05 3.67 -10.17
CA LYS A 140 -20.34 4.17 -8.81
C LYS A 140 -20.81 3.08 -7.83
N GLU A 141 -20.52 1.82 -8.10
CA GLU A 141 -20.71 0.72 -7.16
C GLU A 141 -19.67 0.79 -6.01
N GLN A 142 -18.51 1.35 -6.30
CA GLN A 142 -17.46 1.66 -5.33
C GLN A 142 -17.20 3.17 -5.34
N ILE A 143 -17.50 3.81 -4.21
CA ILE A 143 -17.20 5.23 -4.02
C ILE A 143 -15.74 5.39 -3.60
N VAL A 144 -15.03 6.29 -4.29
CA VAL A 144 -13.70 6.78 -3.92
C VAL A 144 -13.80 8.29 -3.76
N VAL A 145 -13.75 8.75 -2.53
CA VAL A 145 -13.91 10.17 -2.17
C VAL A 145 -12.86 11.03 -2.88
N GLY A 146 -13.33 12.08 -3.52
CA GLY A 146 -12.50 12.99 -4.31
C GLY A 146 -12.22 12.51 -5.73
N VAL A 147 -12.62 11.28 -6.11
CA VAL A 147 -12.38 10.71 -7.44
C VAL A 147 -13.68 10.57 -8.24
N ASN A 148 -14.66 9.84 -7.73
CA ASN A 148 -15.94 9.63 -8.43
C ASN A 148 -17.16 10.18 -7.65
N GLU A 149 -16.97 10.61 -6.41
CA GLU A 149 -17.93 11.34 -5.58
C GLU A 149 -17.17 12.33 -4.68
N PHE A 150 -17.89 13.37 -4.21
CA PHE A 150 -17.35 14.44 -3.35
C PHE A 150 -16.13 15.12 -3.97
N VAL A 151 -16.25 15.46 -5.26
CA VAL A 151 -15.16 15.99 -6.07
C VAL A 151 -14.98 17.51 -5.94
N GLU A 152 -15.98 18.23 -5.42
CA GLU A 152 -15.86 19.67 -5.20
C GLU A 152 -14.81 19.95 -4.11
N THR A 153 -13.78 20.69 -4.47
CA THR A 153 -12.72 21.09 -3.56
C THR A 153 -11.99 22.31 -4.11
N GLU A 154 -11.29 23.03 -3.25
CA GLU A 154 -10.25 23.98 -3.64
C GLU A 154 -8.92 23.25 -3.87
N GLU A 155 -7.95 23.94 -4.44
CA GLU A 155 -6.60 23.38 -4.60
C GLU A 155 -6.00 22.99 -3.24
N SER A 156 -5.42 21.81 -3.17
CA SER A 156 -4.81 21.31 -1.94
C SER A 156 -3.63 22.20 -1.53
N PRO A 157 -3.62 22.73 -0.31
CA PRO A 157 -2.51 23.54 0.19
C PRO A 157 -1.21 22.73 0.36
N LEU A 158 -1.29 21.41 0.29
CA LEU A 158 -0.13 20.51 0.39
C LEU A 158 0.59 20.35 -0.95
N VAL A 159 -0.10 20.61 -2.05
CA VAL A 159 0.45 20.63 -3.41
C VAL A 159 0.84 22.06 -3.72
N SER A 160 1.99 22.49 -3.22
CA SER A 160 2.57 23.82 -3.48
C SER A 160 3.19 23.89 -4.89
N ASN A 161 3.88 25.01 -5.19
CA ASN A 161 4.50 25.30 -6.49
C ASN A 161 5.49 24.22 -7.00
N ASP A 162 5.92 23.30 -6.16
CA ASP A 162 6.80 22.16 -6.49
C ASP A 162 6.01 20.88 -6.89
N GLY A 163 4.69 20.96 -7.03
CA GLY A 163 3.83 19.83 -7.38
C GLY A 163 3.64 18.81 -6.24
N GLY A 164 4.10 19.13 -5.03
CA GLY A 164 3.93 18.27 -3.85
C GLY A 164 4.80 17.00 -3.83
N ILE A 165 5.82 16.91 -4.67
CA ILE A 165 6.73 15.76 -4.79
C ILE A 165 8.18 16.22 -4.87
N GLU A 166 9.11 15.30 -4.54
CA GLU A 166 10.53 15.50 -4.80
C GLU A 166 10.86 15.17 -6.25
N THR A 167 11.61 16.07 -6.89
CA THR A 167 12.13 15.84 -8.25
C THR A 167 13.65 15.66 -8.18
N ILE A 168 14.13 14.61 -8.84
CA ILE A 168 15.57 14.33 -8.92
C ILE A 168 16.13 15.06 -10.15
N ASP A 169 17.24 15.78 -9.97
CA ASP A 169 17.97 16.39 -11.08
C ASP A 169 18.43 15.27 -12.04
N PRO A 170 18.05 15.33 -13.34
CA PRO A 170 18.48 14.35 -14.34
C PRO A 170 19.99 14.16 -14.45
N LYS A 171 20.75 15.17 -14.05
CA LYS A 171 22.21 15.09 -13.99
C LYS A 171 22.70 14.08 -12.96
N ILE A 172 22.08 14.07 -11.76
CA ILE A 172 22.41 13.12 -10.68
C ILE A 172 22.08 11.70 -11.14
N GLU A 173 20.93 11.50 -11.77
CA GLU A 173 20.53 10.19 -12.31
C GLU A 173 21.56 9.70 -13.34
N ASN A 174 21.94 10.53 -14.30
CA ASN A 174 22.93 10.18 -15.32
C ASN A 174 24.31 9.85 -14.72
N GLU A 175 24.75 10.60 -13.70
CA GLU A 175 25.99 10.33 -12.98
C GLU A 175 25.95 8.97 -12.27
N GLN A 176 24.83 8.62 -11.63
CA GLN A 176 24.64 7.31 -10.97
C GLN A 176 24.62 6.16 -11.99
N VAL A 177 23.91 6.32 -13.09
CA VAL A 177 23.88 5.32 -14.18
C VAL A 177 25.29 5.08 -14.70
N LYS A 178 26.06 6.13 -14.96
CA LYS A 178 27.46 6.02 -15.39
C LYS A 178 28.33 5.30 -14.36
N ALA A 179 28.22 5.67 -13.09
CA ALA A 179 28.97 5.03 -12.01
C ALA A 179 28.66 3.53 -11.90
N VAL A 180 27.40 3.11 -12.08
CA VAL A 180 27.03 1.69 -12.09
C VAL A 180 27.59 0.96 -13.30
N ILE A 181 27.60 1.58 -14.49
CA ILE A 181 28.19 1.00 -15.70
C ILE A 181 29.69 0.81 -15.49
N ASP A 182 30.39 1.84 -15.03
CA ASP A 182 31.84 1.79 -14.77
C ASP A 182 32.18 0.73 -13.72
N TRP A 183 31.39 0.63 -12.65
CA TRP A 183 31.55 -0.41 -11.64
C TRP A 183 31.36 -1.82 -12.21
N ARG A 184 30.32 -2.04 -13.05
CA ARG A 184 30.08 -3.34 -13.69
C ARG A 184 31.21 -3.77 -14.59
N GLN A 185 31.84 -2.82 -15.31
CA GLN A 185 32.98 -3.11 -16.20
C GLN A 185 34.26 -3.45 -15.44
N ASN A 186 34.45 -2.83 -14.28
CA ASN A 186 35.71 -2.94 -13.52
C ASN A 186 35.64 -3.88 -12.31
N ARG A 187 34.45 -4.45 -11.99
CA ARG A 187 34.33 -5.39 -10.87
C ARG A 187 34.98 -6.75 -11.21
N ASP A 188 35.67 -7.33 -10.23
CA ASP A 188 36.12 -8.72 -10.32
C ASP A 188 34.92 -9.67 -10.41
N GLN A 189 34.91 -10.51 -11.44
CA GLN A 189 33.90 -11.55 -11.64
C GLN A 189 34.31 -12.87 -10.95
N LYS A 190 34.64 -12.79 -9.66
CA LYS A 190 34.85 -13.99 -8.86
C LYS A 190 33.59 -14.49 -8.21
#